data_40f7a37dc61daba531faa15b7166cec2
#
_entry.id   40f7a37dc61daba531faa15b7166cec2
#
_cell.length_a   1.000
_cell.length_b   1.000
_cell.length_c   1.000
_cell.angle_alpha   90.00
_cell.angle_beta   90.00
_cell.angle_gamma   90.00
#
_symmetry.space_group_name_H-M   'P 1'
#
loop_
_entity.id
_entity.type
_entity.pdbx_description
1 polymer ?
#
loop_
_entity_poly.entity_id
_entity_poly.type
_entity_poly.pdbx_seq_one_letter_code
_entity_poly.pdbx_strand_id
1 'polypeptide(L)'
;MFIAFVAAAAAVASHQPPGAICVSIGQSNAADLQYICESERAWSRAVASGDIDAPTRILANDYVGIGSSGKRFTKAEMAAQPARTSKSVSYSDNDYVRVRFFGSTAMNQGRDSLRTKDGHTSHLIWTDTWLKRDGKWQIVQSQDAELESSNLAADNLQ
;
A
#
# COMPACT_ATOMS: atom_id res chain seq x y z
N MET A 1 -48.12 -3.91 -34.83
CA MET A 1 -48.00 -3.50 -33.43
C MET A 1 -46.72 -4.12 -32.88
N PHE A 2 -45.59 -3.38 -32.95
CA PHE A 2 -44.28 -3.87 -32.52
C PHE A 2 -44.04 -3.39 -31.09
N ILE A 3 -43.86 -4.31 -30.17
CA ILE A 3 -43.51 -4.04 -28.78
C ILE A 3 -41.99 -4.05 -28.71
N ALA A 4 -41.40 -2.85 -28.45
CA ALA A 4 -39.97 -2.71 -28.23
C ALA A 4 -39.67 -3.02 -26.73
N PHE A 5 -38.87 -4.08 -26.51
CA PHE A 5 -38.30 -4.36 -25.19
C PHE A 5 -37.10 -3.42 -24.96
N VAL A 6 -37.24 -2.47 -24.02
CA VAL A 6 -36.14 -1.70 -23.49
C VAL A 6 -35.46 -2.52 -22.39
N ALA A 7 -34.29 -3.05 -22.66
CA ALA A 7 -33.46 -3.68 -21.64
C ALA A 7 -32.80 -2.58 -20.79
N ALA A 8 -33.23 -2.44 -19.54
CA ALA A 8 -32.55 -1.60 -18.56
C ALA A 8 -31.26 -2.29 -18.12
N ALA A 9 -30.12 -1.78 -18.53
CA ALA A 9 -28.84 -2.17 -17.98
C ALA A 9 -28.73 -1.62 -16.54
N ALA A 10 -28.78 -2.51 -15.56
CA ALA A 10 -28.47 -2.17 -14.17
C ALA A 10 -26.97 -1.84 -14.09
N ALA A 11 -26.64 -0.57 -13.84
CA ALA A 11 -25.30 -0.13 -13.50
C ALA A 11 -24.93 -0.76 -12.15
N VAL A 12 -23.99 -1.70 -12.18
CA VAL A 12 -23.34 -2.19 -10.95
C VAL A 12 -22.52 -1.03 -10.40
N ALA A 13 -23.03 -0.39 -9.37
CA ALA A 13 -22.29 0.62 -8.63
C ALA A 13 -21.03 -0.05 -8.07
N SER A 14 -19.88 0.28 -8.62
CA SER A 14 -18.59 -0.10 -8.05
C SER A 14 -18.48 0.58 -6.68
N HIS A 15 -18.67 -0.20 -5.63
CA HIS A 15 -18.42 0.25 -4.26
C HIS A 15 -16.89 0.43 -4.14
N GLN A 16 -16.42 1.65 -4.41
CA GLN A 16 -15.06 2.03 -4.13
C GLN A 16 -14.98 2.18 -2.61
N PRO A 17 -14.15 1.39 -1.90
CA PRO A 17 -14.03 1.51 -0.46
C PRO A 17 -13.61 2.96 -0.12
N PRO A 18 -14.07 3.50 1.02
CA PRO A 18 -13.63 4.81 1.47
C PRO A 18 -12.10 4.83 1.47
N GLY A 19 -11.51 5.87 0.87
CA GLY A 19 -10.06 5.99 0.70
C GLY A 19 -9.33 5.71 2.01
N ALA A 20 -8.18 5.04 1.93
CA ALA A 20 -7.37 4.67 3.09
C ALA A 20 -7.23 5.82 4.08
N ILE A 21 -7.43 5.53 5.36
CA ILE A 21 -7.20 6.49 6.43
C ILE A 21 -5.68 6.62 6.60
N CYS A 22 -5.13 7.80 6.31
CA CYS A 22 -3.72 8.09 6.59
C CYS A 22 -3.63 9.23 7.60
N VAL A 23 -3.03 8.95 8.75
CA VAL A 23 -2.99 9.89 9.88
C VAL A 23 -1.59 9.96 10.48
N SER A 24 -1.26 11.13 11.05
CA SER A 24 -0.08 11.28 11.91
C SER A 24 -0.46 11.01 13.36
N ILE A 25 0.39 10.27 14.06
CA ILE A 25 0.35 10.12 15.51
C ILE A 25 1.35 11.13 16.09
N GLY A 26 0.85 12.22 16.69
CA GLY A 26 1.63 13.31 17.21
C GLY A 26 1.78 14.47 16.22
N GLN A 27 2.77 15.35 16.48
CA GLN A 27 3.02 16.52 15.63
C GLN A 27 3.62 16.12 14.29
N SER A 28 3.14 16.75 13.21
CA SER A 28 3.64 16.51 11.86
C SER A 28 3.58 17.79 11.02
N ASN A 29 4.47 17.88 10.03
CA ASN A 29 4.30 18.81 8.92
C ASN A 29 3.27 18.23 7.95
N ALA A 30 2.24 19.02 7.59
CA ALA A 30 1.16 18.55 6.73
C ALA A 30 1.64 18.11 5.33
N ALA A 31 2.61 18.82 4.75
CA ALA A 31 3.16 18.47 3.44
C ALA A 31 3.99 17.18 3.48
N ASP A 32 4.76 16.96 4.56
CA ASP A 32 5.52 15.73 4.76
C ASP A 32 4.59 14.53 4.96
N LEU A 33 3.53 14.71 5.78
CA LEU A 33 2.51 13.67 5.97
C LEU A 33 1.81 13.33 4.66
N GLN A 34 1.36 14.33 3.91
CA GLN A 34 0.70 14.13 2.61
C GLN A 34 1.60 13.35 1.65
N TYR A 35 2.87 13.75 1.52
CA TYR A 35 3.82 13.08 0.64
C TYR A 35 3.98 11.60 0.99
N ILE A 36 4.14 11.28 2.29
CA ILE A 36 4.29 9.90 2.75
C ILE A 36 3.01 9.11 2.46
N CYS A 37 1.83 9.64 2.80
CA CYS A 37 0.55 8.99 2.56
C CYS A 37 0.29 8.69 1.07
N GLU A 38 0.58 9.65 0.19
CA GLU A 38 0.42 9.48 -1.25
C GLU A 38 1.42 8.45 -1.81
N SER A 39 2.64 8.44 -1.28
CA SER A 39 3.69 7.50 -1.67
C SER A 39 3.34 6.06 -1.28
N GLU A 40 2.88 5.83 -0.05
CA GLU A 40 2.44 4.51 0.41
C GLU A 40 1.28 3.99 -0.44
N ARG A 41 0.29 4.83 -0.68
CA ARG A 41 -0.84 4.45 -1.53
C ARG A 41 -0.41 4.13 -2.96
N ALA A 42 0.52 4.92 -3.52
CA ALA A 42 1.04 4.67 -4.86
C ALA A 42 1.77 3.31 -4.93
N TRP A 43 2.55 2.97 -3.89
CA TRP A 43 3.23 1.68 -3.83
C TRP A 43 2.24 0.53 -3.67
N SER A 44 1.29 0.62 -2.74
CA SER A 44 0.27 -0.42 -2.57
C SER A 44 -0.48 -0.71 -3.89
N ARG A 45 -0.93 0.33 -4.59
CA ARG A 45 -1.61 0.18 -5.90
C ARG A 45 -0.72 -0.36 -7.00
N ALA A 46 0.58 -0.10 -6.93
CA ALA A 46 1.56 -0.62 -7.88
C ALA A 46 1.59 -2.15 -7.90
N VAL A 47 1.31 -2.81 -6.77
CA VAL A 47 1.25 -4.28 -6.64
C VAL A 47 0.25 -4.91 -7.63
N ALA A 48 -0.90 -4.25 -7.86
CA ALA A 48 -1.92 -4.73 -8.80
C ALA A 48 -1.74 -4.16 -10.22
N SER A 49 -1.26 -2.91 -10.36
CA SER A 49 -1.07 -2.26 -11.67
C SER A 49 0.19 -2.71 -12.40
N GLY A 50 1.22 -3.15 -11.66
CA GLY A 50 2.53 -3.46 -12.23
C GLY A 50 3.45 -2.25 -12.40
N ASP A 51 3.08 -1.08 -11.83
CA ASP A 51 3.88 0.14 -11.88
C ASP A 51 5.17 -0.02 -11.06
N ILE A 52 6.31 -0.07 -11.73
CA ILE A 52 7.63 -0.15 -11.08
C ILE A 52 8.21 1.23 -10.74
N ASP A 53 7.66 2.31 -11.26
CA ASP A 53 8.18 3.66 -11.07
C ASP A 53 7.83 4.19 -9.67
N ALA A 54 6.66 3.83 -9.14
CA ALA A 54 6.25 4.25 -7.80
C ALA A 54 7.27 3.78 -6.74
N PRO A 55 7.55 2.47 -6.54
CA PRO A 55 8.56 2.03 -5.57
C PRO A 55 9.97 2.49 -5.94
N THR A 56 10.34 2.61 -7.23
CA THR A 56 11.66 3.09 -7.63
C THR A 56 11.95 4.50 -7.13
N ARG A 57 10.94 5.39 -7.13
CA ARG A 57 11.09 6.78 -6.66
C ARG A 57 11.19 6.90 -5.15
N ILE A 58 10.44 6.10 -4.42
CA ILE A 58 10.32 6.24 -2.95
C ILE A 58 11.37 5.45 -2.17
N LEU A 59 11.91 4.37 -2.75
CA LEU A 59 12.96 3.59 -2.09
C LEU A 59 14.32 4.28 -2.20
N ALA A 60 15.04 4.35 -1.08
CA ALA A 60 16.41 4.86 -1.02
C ALA A 60 17.39 3.91 -1.74
N ASN A 61 18.55 4.40 -2.15
CA ASN A 61 19.56 3.54 -2.80
C ASN A 61 20.16 2.49 -1.85
N ASP A 62 20.19 2.80 -0.55
CA ASP A 62 20.63 1.93 0.53
C ASP A 62 19.46 1.15 1.22
N TYR A 63 18.33 1.07 0.55
CA TYR A 63 17.15 0.35 1.04
C TYR A 63 17.41 -1.13 1.27
N VAL A 64 16.85 -1.64 2.38
CA VAL A 64 16.76 -3.07 2.70
C VAL A 64 15.33 -3.40 3.15
N GLY A 65 14.69 -4.33 2.45
CA GLY A 65 13.36 -4.85 2.85
C GLY A 65 13.43 -6.28 3.38
N ILE A 66 12.43 -6.63 4.18
CA ILE A 66 12.17 -8.01 4.62
C ILE A 66 10.71 -8.32 4.27
N GLY A 67 10.49 -9.24 3.34
CA GLY A 67 9.15 -9.67 2.97
C GLY A 67 8.55 -10.67 3.96
N SER A 68 7.26 -10.96 3.83
CA SER A 68 6.49 -11.83 4.72
C SER A 68 7.06 -13.25 4.85
N SER A 69 7.81 -13.73 3.87
CA SER A 69 8.54 -15.00 3.93
C SER A 69 9.88 -14.94 4.68
N GLY A 70 10.28 -13.76 5.22
CA GLY A 70 11.59 -13.52 5.80
C GLY A 70 12.72 -13.29 4.79
N LYS A 71 12.44 -13.31 3.48
CA LYS A 71 13.42 -13.00 2.45
C LYS A 71 13.80 -11.52 2.50
N ARG A 72 15.11 -11.23 2.41
CA ARG A 72 15.62 -9.87 2.24
C ARG A 72 15.56 -9.43 0.78
N PHE A 73 15.32 -8.14 0.58
CA PHE A 73 15.26 -7.50 -0.72
C PHE A 73 16.09 -6.23 -0.74
N THR A 74 16.82 -6.05 -1.82
CA THR A 74 17.44 -4.78 -2.20
C THR A 74 16.38 -3.86 -2.84
N LYS A 75 16.73 -2.56 -3.01
CA LYS A 75 15.89 -1.62 -3.78
C LYS A 75 15.48 -2.18 -5.14
N ALA A 76 16.45 -2.67 -5.92
CA ALA A 76 16.18 -3.16 -7.28
C ALA A 76 15.22 -4.35 -7.29
N GLU A 77 15.39 -5.30 -6.37
CA GLU A 77 14.51 -6.46 -6.25
C GLU A 77 13.09 -6.06 -5.79
N MET A 78 12.98 -5.14 -4.82
CA MET A 78 11.70 -4.68 -4.29
C MET A 78 10.95 -3.83 -5.34
N ALA A 79 11.63 -2.89 -6.00
CA ALA A 79 11.03 -2.06 -7.04
C ALA A 79 10.53 -2.88 -8.25
N ALA A 80 11.15 -4.03 -8.53
CA ALA A 80 10.71 -4.92 -9.61
C ALA A 80 9.54 -5.85 -9.21
N GLN A 81 9.12 -5.89 -7.93
CA GLN A 81 8.05 -6.79 -7.48
C GLN A 81 6.70 -6.53 -8.16
N PRO A 82 6.22 -5.28 -8.32
CA PRO A 82 4.94 -5.00 -8.96
C PRO A 82 4.78 -5.64 -10.34
N ALA A 83 5.81 -5.64 -11.17
CA ALA A 83 5.77 -6.29 -12.48
C ALA A 83 5.52 -7.81 -12.42
N ARG A 84 5.81 -8.45 -11.28
CA ARG A 84 5.55 -9.88 -11.04
C ARG A 84 4.20 -10.09 -10.39
N THR A 85 3.89 -9.35 -9.32
CA THR A 85 2.68 -9.52 -8.52
C THR A 85 1.41 -9.17 -9.29
N SER A 86 1.44 -8.17 -10.16
CA SER A 86 0.31 -7.78 -11.02
C SER A 86 -0.16 -8.89 -11.98
N LYS A 87 0.64 -9.94 -12.19
CA LYS A 87 0.22 -11.11 -12.98
C LYS A 87 -0.86 -11.91 -12.26
N SER A 88 -0.86 -11.96 -10.95
CA SER A 88 -1.81 -12.70 -10.11
C SER A 88 -2.72 -11.82 -9.27
N VAL A 89 -2.30 -10.62 -8.89
CA VAL A 89 -3.07 -9.67 -8.08
C VAL A 89 -3.92 -8.78 -8.98
N SER A 90 -5.20 -8.62 -8.65
CA SER A 90 -6.16 -7.77 -9.37
C SER A 90 -6.49 -6.47 -8.63
N TYR A 91 -6.24 -6.43 -7.33
CA TYR A 91 -6.50 -5.28 -6.47
C TYR A 91 -5.49 -5.24 -5.32
N SER A 92 -4.99 -4.06 -5.01
CA SER A 92 -4.24 -3.76 -3.80
C SER A 92 -4.44 -2.29 -3.46
N ASP A 93 -4.74 -1.98 -2.21
CA ASP A 93 -4.78 -0.60 -1.68
C ASP A 93 -4.55 -0.65 -0.17
N ASN A 94 -4.10 0.49 0.40
CA ASN A 94 -3.98 0.63 1.83
C ASN A 94 -5.37 0.66 2.48
N ASP A 95 -5.56 -0.06 3.58
CA ASP A 95 -6.72 0.08 4.46
C ASP A 95 -6.51 1.26 5.41
N TYR A 96 -5.32 1.35 6.00
CA TYR A 96 -4.87 2.47 6.82
C TYR A 96 -3.35 2.64 6.77
N VAL A 97 -2.89 3.85 7.10
CA VAL A 97 -1.48 4.20 7.32
C VAL A 97 -1.38 5.10 8.54
N ARG A 98 -0.52 4.76 9.50
CA ARG A 98 -0.23 5.55 10.70
C ARG A 98 1.23 5.97 10.68
N VAL A 99 1.48 7.28 10.73
CA VAL A 99 2.82 7.86 10.60
C VAL A 99 3.23 8.51 11.91
N ARG A 100 4.45 8.24 12.37
CA ARG A 100 5.09 8.92 13.50
C ARG A 100 6.36 9.61 13.03
N PHE A 101 6.50 10.91 13.32
CA PHE A 101 7.68 11.69 12.95
C PHE A 101 8.65 11.85 14.11
N PHE A 102 9.94 11.72 13.82
CA PHE A 102 11.07 11.89 14.73
C PHE A 102 12.14 12.75 14.02
N GLY A 103 11.88 14.07 13.89
CA GLY A 103 12.73 14.95 13.11
C GLY A 103 12.77 14.57 11.62
N SER A 104 13.94 14.20 11.13
CA SER A 104 14.15 13.74 9.74
C SER A 104 13.86 12.26 9.52
N THR A 105 13.33 11.56 10.52
CA THR A 105 12.90 10.17 10.43
C THR A 105 11.39 10.10 10.58
N ALA A 106 10.74 9.23 9.81
CA ALA A 106 9.36 8.83 10.07
C ALA A 106 9.26 7.30 10.09
N MET A 107 8.39 6.78 10.94
CA MET A 107 8.04 5.37 10.99
C MET A 107 6.56 5.24 10.67
N ASN A 108 6.25 4.38 9.71
CA ASN A 108 4.87 4.09 9.34
C ASN A 108 4.52 2.69 9.75
N GLN A 109 3.25 2.50 10.08
CA GLN A 109 2.60 1.20 10.14
C GLN A 109 1.33 1.27 9.32
N GLY A 110 1.07 0.23 8.56
CA GLY A 110 -0.13 0.17 7.75
C GLY A 110 -0.60 -1.25 7.49
N ARG A 111 -1.75 -1.34 6.87
CA ARG A 111 -2.32 -2.57 6.38
C ARG A 111 -2.79 -2.39 4.95
N ASP A 112 -2.52 -3.40 4.14
CA ASP A 112 -3.02 -3.50 2.77
C ASP A 112 -4.02 -4.64 2.65
N SER A 113 -5.09 -4.39 1.90
CA SER A 113 -5.97 -5.43 1.38
C SER A 113 -5.56 -5.77 -0.04
N LEU A 114 -5.35 -7.06 -0.30
CA LEU A 114 -5.02 -7.60 -1.62
C LEU A 114 -6.10 -8.56 -2.08
N ARG A 115 -6.38 -8.56 -3.39
CA ARG A 115 -7.22 -9.58 -4.03
C ARG A 115 -6.55 -10.11 -5.27
N THR A 116 -6.48 -11.42 -5.36
CA THR A 116 -5.96 -12.11 -6.54
C THR A 116 -7.00 -12.19 -7.66
N LYS A 117 -6.58 -12.55 -8.87
CA LYS A 117 -7.46 -12.66 -10.04
C LYS A 117 -8.44 -13.83 -9.95
N ASP A 118 -8.12 -14.84 -9.13
CA ASP A 118 -9.00 -15.96 -8.79
C ASP A 118 -9.94 -15.68 -7.61
N GLY A 119 -9.89 -14.46 -7.05
CA GLY A 119 -10.83 -13.97 -6.04
C GLY A 119 -10.39 -14.16 -4.58
N HIS A 120 -9.21 -14.76 -4.33
CA HIS A 120 -8.70 -14.87 -2.96
C HIS A 120 -8.35 -13.48 -2.40
N THR A 121 -8.71 -13.23 -1.15
CA THR A 121 -8.38 -11.98 -0.43
C THR A 121 -7.39 -12.27 0.68
N SER A 122 -6.35 -11.47 0.79
CA SER A 122 -5.36 -11.50 1.88
C SER A 122 -5.07 -10.09 2.37
N HIS A 123 -4.43 -10.01 3.53
CA HIS A 123 -4.03 -8.75 4.14
C HIS A 123 -2.56 -8.81 4.51
N LEU A 124 -1.83 -7.73 4.25
CA LEU A 124 -0.47 -7.52 4.73
C LEU A 124 -0.48 -6.43 5.80
N ILE A 125 0.21 -6.68 6.90
CA ILE A 125 0.59 -5.64 7.85
C ILE A 125 2.06 -5.32 7.65
N TRP A 126 2.42 -4.05 7.69
CA TRP A 126 3.77 -3.64 7.37
C TRP A 126 4.24 -2.47 8.23
N THR A 127 5.56 -2.31 8.28
CA THR A 127 6.24 -1.18 8.92
C THR A 127 7.36 -0.69 8.02
N ASP A 128 7.37 0.62 7.74
CA ASP A 128 8.39 1.29 6.95
C ASP A 128 9.10 2.36 7.75
N THR A 129 10.40 2.48 7.53
CA THR A 129 11.22 3.56 8.06
C THR A 129 11.61 4.50 6.92
N TRP A 130 11.21 5.77 7.07
CA TRP A 130 11.52 6.85 6.15
C TRP A 130 12.62 7.75 6.72
N LEU A 131 13.52 8.19 5.85
CA LEU A 131 14.49 9.24 6.16
C LEU A 131 14.34 10.40 5.18
N LYS A 132 14.41 11.61 5.70
CA LYS A 132 14.49 12.85 4.93
C LYS A 132 15.97 13.24 4.76
N ARG A 133 16.48 13.09 3.53
CA ARG A 133 17.85 13.46 3.14
C ARG A 133 17.77 14.51 2.04
N ASP A 134 18.45 15.63 2.20
CA ASP A 134 18.45 16.74 1.22
C ASP A 134 17.03 17.20 0.83
N GLY A 135 16.14 17.27 1.82
CA GLY A 135 14.75 17.67 1.64
C GLY A 135 13.81 16.58 1.05
N LYS A 136 14.33 15.41 0.71
CA LYS A 136 13.58 14.32 0.08
C LYS A 136 13.35 13.16 1.05
N TRP A 137 12.10 12.77 1.21
CA TRP A 137 11.71 11.56 1.95
C TRP A 137 11.90 10.32 1.10
N GLN A 138 12.55 9.29 1.66
CA GLN A 138 12.73 7.97 1.04
C GLN A 138 12.65 6.88 2.10
N ILE A 139 12.12 5.72 1.72
CA ILE A 139 12.09 4.52 2.56
C ILE A 139 13.49 3.89 2.55
N VAL A 140 14.05 3.68 3.73
CA VAL A 140 15.35 3.01 3.91
C VAL A 140 15.19 1.57 4.37
N GLN A 141 14.07 1.25 5.01
CA GLN A 141 13.77 -0.10 5.48
C GLN A 141 12.26 -0.35 5.46
N SER A 142 11.88 -1.57 5.08
CA SER A 142 10.52 -2.07 5.21
C SER A 142 10.50 -3.50 5.74
N GLN A 143 9.40 -3.85 6.41
CA GLN A 143 9.08 -5.20 6.80
C GLN A 143 7.59 -5.42 6.69
N ASP A 144 7.19 -6.50 6.06
CA ASP A 144 5.80 -6.93 5.95
C ASP A 144 5.61 -8.34 6.52
N ALA A 145 4.38 -8.60 6.96
CA ALA A 145 3.91 -9.90 7.39
C ALA A 145 2.49 -10.12 6.87
N GLU A 146 2.17 -11.36 6.55
CA GLU A 146 0.79 -11.73 6.24
C GLU A 146 -0.04 -11.70 7.52
N LEU A 147 -1.21 -11.05 7.47
CA LEU A 147 -2.12 -10.97 8.60
C LEU A 147 -3.12 -12.12 8.51
N GLU A 148 -3.08 -13.02 9.48
CA GLU A 148 -4.04 -14.10 9.59
C GLU A 148 -5.46 -13.57 9.81
N SER A 149 -6.45 -14.19 9.19
CA SER A 149 -7.87 -13.79 9.26
C SER A 149 -8.40 -13.72 10.70
N SER A 150 -7.88 -14.55 11.61
CA SER A 150 -8.19 -14.54 13.05
C SER A 150 -7.79 -13.24 13.76
N ASN A 151 -6.78 -12.51 13.23
CA ASN A 151 -6.24 -11.29 13.82
C ASN A 151 -6.84 -10.00 13.22
N LEU A 152 -7.63 -10.10 12.14
CA LEU A 152 -8.24 -8.93 11.48
C LEU A 152 -9.09 -8.08 12.42
N ALA A 153 -9.89 -8.72 13.29
CA ALA A 153 -10.77 -8.01 14.22
C ALA A 153 -9.97 -7.23 15.28
N ALA A 154 -8.86 -7.81 15.78
CA ALA A 154 -7.99 -7.17 16.76
C ALA A 154 -7.24 -5.97 16.17
N ASP A 155 -6.82 -6.06 14.91
CA ASP A 155 -6.11 -4.98 14.20
C ASP A 155 -7.02 -3.77 13.93
N ASN A 156 -8.32 -3.96 13.77
CA ASN A 156 -9.30 -2.87 13.58
C ASN A 156 -9.57 -2.05 14.85
N LEU A 157 -9.16 -2.51 16.03
CA LEU A 157 -9.43 -1.86 17.32
C LEU A 157 -8.30 -0.94 17.80
N GLN A 158 -7.17 -0.88 17.10
CA GLN A 158 -5.99 -0.05 17.42
C GLN A 158 -5.92 1.17 16.52
#